data_554c9cb61fa38608ced21a5cbe594ffa
#
_entry.id   554c9cb61fa38608ced21a5cbe594ffa
#
_cell.length_a   1.000
_cell.length_b   1.000
_cell.length_c   1.000
_cell.angle_alpha   90.00
_cell.angle_beta   90.00
_cell.angle_gamma   90.00
#
_symmetry.space_group_name_H-M   'P 1'
#
loop_
_entity.id
_entity.type
_entity.pdbx_description
1 polymer ?
#
loop_
_entity_poly.entity_id
_entity_poly.type
_entity_poly.pdbx_seq_one_letter_code
_entity_poly.pdbx_strand_id
1 'polypeptide(L)'
;MKLKAFKAAFPYTLPILTGFVFLGFAYGIYMNENGFSFVYPMLTSLLVYGGSLEFVTVEMLLSPFAPMQVLIMTLLIQARHIFYGISMLERYKGMGWKKYYLIFGMCDESFSINYTANIPEDVDKGWFMFFVTLLNQFYWCISATLGCLLGSVLNFNTKGVSFVMTAMFVVIFLEQWLKEEHHIASLIGIVASVICLIIFGSNSFMIPTMAVIAITLTLSKRRMESLEVQK
;
A
#
# COMPACT_ATOMS: atom_id res chain seq x y z
N MET A 1 -22.78 5.14 20.43
CA MET A 1 -22.35 4.23 19.35
C MET A 1 -21.02 4.67 18.73
N LYS A 2 -20.91 5.84 18.07
CA LYS A 2 -19.67 6.28 17.40
C LYS A 2 -18.44 6.36 18.29
N LEU A 3 -18.56 6.94 19.50
CA LEU A 3 -17.44 7.08 20.43
C LEU A 3 -16.91 5.72 20.92
N LYS A 4 -17.80 4.75 21.12
CA LYS A 4 -17.37 3.37 21.47
C LYS A 4 -16.58 2.73 20.34
N ALA A 5 -17.05 2.88 19.09
CA ALA A 5 -16.37 2.37 17.92
C ALA A 5 -14.99 3.03 17.71
N PHE A 6 -14.88 4.34 17.92
CA PHE A 6 -13.60 5.05 17.87
C PHE A 6 -12.62 4.54 18.94
N LYS A 7 -13.07 4.42 20.20
CA LYS A 7 -12.23 3.91 21.29
C LYS A 7 -11.79 2.46 21.07
N ALA A 8 -12.64 1.65 20.43
CA ALA A 8 -12.29 0.28 20.08
C ALA A 8 -11.31 0.21 18.90
N ALA A 9 -11.43 1.09 17.89
CA ALA A 9 -10.56 1.13 16.72
C ALA A 9 -9.14 1.64 17.04
N PHE A 10 -9.03 2.63 17.92
CA PHE A 10 -7.77 3.32 18.20
C PHE A 10 -6.61 2.39 18.61
N PRO A 11 -6.76 1.43 19.53
CA PRO A 11 -5.66 0.52 19.91
C PRO A 11 -5.15 -0.33 18.74
N TYR A 12 -6.03 -0.72 17.82
CA TYR A 12 -5.63 -1.50 16.63
C TYR A 12 -4.78 -0.71 15.65
N THR A 13 -4.94 0.63 15.62
CA THR A 13 -4.21 1.50 14.69
C THR A 13 -2.89 2.02 15.26
N LEU A 14 -2.63 1.91 16.56
CA LEU A 14 -1.40 2.39 17.21
C LEU A 14 -0.11 1.78 16.64
N PRO A 15 -0.02 0.46 16.39
CA PRO A 15 1.17 -0.13 15.76
C PRO A 15 1.42 0.45 14.36
N ILE A 16 0.35 0.74 13.62
CA ILE A 16 0.44 1.30 12.26
C ILE A 16 0.91 2.75 12.30
N LEU A 17 0.48 3.53 13.29
CA LEU A 17 0.92 4.91 13.47
C LEU A 17 2.45 5.03 13.42
N THR A 18 3.18 4.17 14.12
CA THR A 18 4.65 4.23 14.14
C THR A 18 5.27 3.99 12.76
N GLY A 19 4.78 3.01 12.02
CA GLY A 19 5.22 2.74 10.65
C GLY A 19 4.86 3.88 9.69
N PHE A 20 3.64 4.38 9.77
CA PHE A 20 3.16 5.48 8.92
C PHE A 20 3.84 6.80 9.21
N VAL A 21 4.19 7.07 10.47
CA VAL A 21 5.01 8.25 10.80
C VAL A 21 6.35 8.16 10.09
N PHE A 22 7.05 7.05 10.22
CA PHE A 22 8.37 6.90 9.59
C PHE A 22 8.31 6.99 8.06
N LEU A 23 7.43 6.19 7.42
CA LEU A 23 7.32 6.15 5.97
C LEU A 23 6.73 7.45 5.39
N GLY A 24 5.73 8.04 6.06
CA GLY A 24 5.14 9.30 5.63
C GLY A 24 6.13 10.46 5.72
N PHE A 25 6.94 10.53 6.78
CA PHE A 25 8.03 11.53 6.86
C PHE A 25 9.03 11.34 5.72
N ALA A 26 9.45 10.10 5.45
CA ALA A 26 10.36 9.81 4.35
C ALA A 26 9.79 10.24 2.99
N TYR A 27 8.49 9.96 2.74
CA TYR A 27 7.79 10.41 1.55
C TYR A 27 7.71 11.93 1.45
N GLY A 28 7.36 12.61 2.55
CA GLY A 28 7.30 14.07 2.58
C GLY A 28 8.64 14.73 2.30
N ILE A 29 9.72 14.24 2.92
CA ILE A 29 11.08 14.69 2.66
C ILE A 29 11.44 14.46 1.19
N TYR A 30 11.15 13.29 0.63
CA TYR A 30 11.40 12.96 -0.77
C TYR A 30 10.68 13.90 -1.74
N MET A 31 9.41 14.25 -1.46
CA MET A 31 8.68 15.27 -2.20
C MET A 31 9.37 16.65 -2.16
N ASN A 32 9.80 17.07 -0.96
CA ASN A 32 10.46 18.36 -0.78
C ASN A 32 11.79 18.45 -1.55
N GLU A 33 12.59 17.38 -1.55
CA GLU A 33 13.84 17.29 -2.31
C GLU A 33 13.65 17.45 -3.81
N ASN A 34 12.53 16.96 -4.32
CA ASN A 34 12.17 17.09 -5.72
C ASN A 34 11.48 18.44 -6.04
N GLY A 35 11.52 19.39 -5.11
CA GLY A 35 11.04 20.77 -5.31
C GLY A 35 9.54 20.95 -5.11
N PHE A 36 8.83 19.96 -4.59
CA PHE A 36 7.40 20.07 -4.32
C PHE A 36 7.13 20.71 -2.95
N SER A 37 6.17 21.64 -2.89
CA SER A 37 5.72 22.21 -1.63
C SER A 37 4.87 21.20 -0.84
N PHE A 38 4.68 21.43 0.46
CA PHE A 38 3.91 20.59 1.36
C PHE A 38 2.45 20.33 0.92
N VAL A 39 1.91 21.17 0.05
CA VAL A 39 0.56 21.03 -0.51
C VAL A 39 0.47 19.76 -1.38
N TYR A 40 1.53 19.40 -2.08
CA TYR A 40 1.55 18.21 -2.95
C TYR A 40 1.43 16.91 -2.16
N PRO A 41 2.30 16.59 -1.18
CA PRO A 41 2.15 15.38 -0.39
C PRO A 41 0.85 15.37 0.43
N MET A 42 0.35 16.53 0.88
CA MET A 42 -0.94 16.61 1.53
C MET A 42 -2.08 16.20 0.60
N LEU A 43 -2.11 16.73 -0.63
CA LEU A 43 -3.18 16.42 -1.59
C LEU A 43 -3.09 14.98 -2.11
N THR A 44 -1.88 14.47 -2.40
CA THR A 44 -1.71 13.08 -2.84
C THR A 44 -2.15 12.11 -1.75
N SER A 45 -1.78 12.35 -0.49
CA SER A 45 -2.18 11.52 0.65
C SER A 45 -3.67 11.58 0.94
N LEU A 46 -4.34 12.69 0.64
CA LEU A 46 -5.80 12.83 0.82
C LEU A 46 -6.60 12.23 -0.34
N LEU A 47 -6.13 12.41 -1.59
CA LEU A 47 -6.91 12.12 -2.80
C LEU A 47 -6.51 10.81 -3.48
N VAL A 48 -5.23 10.43 -3.39
CA VAL A 48 -4.71 9.19 -3.99
C VAL A 48 -4.60 8.10 -2.93
N TYR A 49 -4.03 8.40 -1.78
CA TYR A 49 -3.88 7.51 -0.63
C TYR A 49 -3.36 6.11 -1.02
N GLY A 50 -2.30 6.11 -1.82
CA GLY A 50 -1.77 4.89 -2.46
C GLY A 50 -0.51 4.34 -1.81
N GLY A 51 0.02 4.95 -0.74
CA GLY A 51 1.26 4.53 -0.08
C GLY A 51 2.43 4.40 -1.06
N SER A 52 2.75 3.17 -1.50
CA SER A 52 3.83 2.91 -2.46
C SER A 52 3.65 3.64 -3.80
N LEU A 53 2.41 3.82 -4.27
CA LEU A 53 2.13 4.57 -5.48
C LEU A 53 2.51 6.05 -5.33
N GLU A 54 2.35 6.64 -4.15
CA GLU A 54 2.68 8.05 -3.92
C GLU A 54 4.19 8.32 -4.10
N PHE A 55 5.06 7.41 -3.70
CA PHE A 55 6.50 7.52 -3.98
C PHE A 55 6.80 7.53 -5.48
N VAL A 56 6.14 6.65 -6.24
CA VAL A 56 6.30 6.59 -7.71
C VAL A 56 5.67 7.81 -8.39
N THR A 57 4.62 8.38 -7.79
CA THR A 57 3.96 9.60 -8.30
C THR A 57 4.91 10.79 -8.35
N VAL A 58 5.91 10.86 -7.47
CA VAL A 58 6.95 11.93 -7.53
C VAL A 58 7.66 11.92 -8.88
N GLU A 59 8.12 10.75 -9.33
CA GLU A 59 8.78 10.59 -10.63
C GLU A 59 7.83 10.85 -11.79
N MET A 60 6.57 10.42 -11.65
CA MET A 60 5.54 10.68 -12.67
C MET A 60 5.25 12.17 -12.83
N LEU A 61 5.23 12.94 -11.74
CA LEU A 61 5.01 14.39 -11.76
C LEU A 61 6.19 15.15 -12.39
N LEU A 62 7.40 14.61 -12.30
CA LEU A 62 8.62 15.18 -12.91
C LEU A 62 8.79 14.77 -14.37
N SER A 63 8.09 13.73 -14.81
CA SER A 63 8.18 13.20 -16.18
C SER A 63 7.24 13.95 -17.14
N PRO A 64 7.47 13.88 -18.46
CA PRO A 64 6.52 14.40 -19.44
C PRO A 64 5.14 13.76 -19.27
N PHE A 65 4.09 14.51 -19.61
CA PHE A 65 2.71 14.05 -19.47
C PHE A 65 2.42 12.80 -20.32
N ALA A 66 2.25 11.65 -19.65
CA ALA A 66 2.03 10.35 -20.28
C ALA A 66 0.91 9.57 -19.56
N PRO A 67 -0.37 9.95 -19.74
CA PRO A 67 -1.49 9.43 -18.94
C PRO A 67 -1.68 7.91 -19.07
N MET A 68 -1.40 7.33 -20.22
CA MET A 68 -1.50 5.88 -20.42
C MET A 68 -0.42 5.13 -19.60
N GLN A 69 0.79 5.66 -19.55
CA GLN A 69 1.87 5.08 -18.73
C GLN A 69 1.53 5.18 -17.24
N VAL A 70 1.01 6.33 -16.80
CA VAL A 70 0.56 6.52 -15.40
C VAL A 70 -0.55 5.53 -15.05
N LEU A 71 -1.54 5.35 -15.93
CA LEU A 71 -2.63 4.39 -15.72
C LEU A 71 -2.10 2.97 -15.57
N ILE A 72 -1.23 2.52 -16.48
CA ILE A 72 -0.66 1.17 -16.44
C ILE A 72 0.15 0.98 -15.15
N MET A 73 1.05 1.90 -14.82
CA MET A 73 1.86 1.83 -13.60
C MET A 73 0.99 1.79 -12.34
N THR A 74 -0.05 2.63 -12.27
CA THR A 74 -1.00 2.64 -11.16
C THR A 74 -1.71 1.30 -11.00
N LEU A 75 -2.22 0.74 -12.10
CA LEU A 75 -2.89 -0.57 -12.08
C LEU A 75 -1.93 -1.69 -11.63
N LEU A 76 -0.68 -1.64 -12.07
CA LEU A 76 0.32 -2.62 -11.70
C LEU A 76 0.67 -2.56 -10.21
N ILE A 77 0.97 -1.37 -9.70
CA ILE A 77 1.37 -1.18 -8.28
C ILE A 77 0.21 -1.50 -7.35
N GLN A 78 -1.02 -1.10 -7.73
CA GLN A 78 -2.22 -1.24 -6.90
C GLN A 78 -3.07 -2.49 -7.23
N ALA A 79 -2.57 -3.41 -8.07
CA ALA A 79 -3.31 -4.63 -8.46
C ALA A 79 -3.81 -5.44 -7.24
N ARG A 80 -3.05 -5.47 -6.15
CA ARG A 80 -3.42 -6.15 -4.90
C ARG A 80 -4.73 -5.64 -4.29
N HIS A 81 -5.07 -4.36 -4.48
CA HIS A 81 -6.32 -3.78 -3.96
C HIS A 81 -7.57 -4.37 -4.61
N ILE A 82 -7.47 -4.95 -5.80
CA ILE A 82 -8.57 -5.68 -6.45
C ILE A 82 -8.93 -6.90 -5.61
N PHE A 83 -7.93 -7.66 -5.15
CA PHE A 83 -8.13 -8.84 -4.30
C PHE A 83 -8.66 -8.47 -2.92
N TYR A 84 -8.17 -7.39 -2.32
CA TYR A 84 -8.71 -6.87 -1.06
C TYR A 84 -10.19 -6.48 -1.22
N GLY A 85 -10.52 -5.78 -2.32
CA GLY A 85 -11.88 -5.39 -2.64
C GLY A 85 -12.81 -6.59 -2.73
N ILE A 86 -12.42 -7.64 -3.44
CA ILE A 86 -13.19 -8.88 -3.57
C ILE A 86 -13.40 -9.51 -2.19
N SER A 87 -12.38 -9.64 -1.38
CA SER A 87 -12.43 -10.26 -0.04
C SER A 87 -13.33 -9.49 0.94
N MET A 88 -13.46 -8.16 0.75
CA MET A 88 -14.23 -7.30 1.63
C MET A 88 -15.68 -7.05 1.18
N LEU A 89 -16.08 -7.54 0.00
CA LEU A 89 -17.42 -7.30 -0.58
C LEU A 89 -18.56 -7.64 0.39
N GLU A 90 -18.52 -8.83 0.98
CA GLU A 90 -19.57 -9.28 1.91
C GLU A 90 -19.52 -8.51 3.25
N ARG A 91 -18.29 -8.15 3.72
CA ARG A 91 -18.13 -7.41 4.97
C ARG A 91 -18.63 -5.98 4.89
N TYR A 92 -18.55 -5.35 3.72
CA TYR A 92 -19.00 -3.97 3.48
C TYR A 92 -20.49 -3.89 3.07
N LYS A 93 -21.16 -5.02 2.95
CA LYS A 93 -22.60 -5.09 2.62
C LYS A 93 -23.44 -4.45 3.73
N GLY A 94 -24.38 -3.60 3.35
CA GLY A 94 -25.27 -2.93 4.30
C GLY A 94 -24.70 -1.74 5.08
N MET A 95 -23.43 -1.32 4.83
CA MET A 95 -22.80 -0.20 5.56
C MET A 95 -23.18 1.20 5.07
N GLY A 96 -24.14 1.31 4.15
CA GLY A 96 -24.59 2.59 3.63
C GLY A 96 -23.46 3.42 2.98
N TRP A 97 -23.44 4.73 3.20
CA TRP A 97 -22.41 5.63 2.63
C TRP A 97 -20.97 5.32 3.10
N LYS A 98 -20.80 4.73 4.29
CA LYS A 98 -19.49 4.33 4.82
C LYS A 98 -18.74 3.38 3.88
N LYS A 99 -19.47 2.53 3.15
CA LYS A 99 -18.90 1.61 2.17
C LYS A 99 -18.02 2.32 1.13
N TYR A 100 -18.44 3.44 0.60
CA TYR A 100 -17.68 4.17 -0.42
C TYR A 100 -16.35 4.69 0.13
N TYR A 101 -16.37 5.20 1.35
CA TYR A 101 -15.16 5.65 2.02
C TYR A 101 -14.22 4.47 2.37
N LEU A 102 -14.77 3.35 2.82
CA LEU A 102 -14.01 2.14 3.14
C LEU A 102 -13.35 1.53 1.89
N ILE A 103 -13.99 1.62 0.73
CA ILE A 103 -13.41 1.18 -0.55
C ILE A 103 -12.28 2.13 -0.96
N PHE A 104 -12.49 3.43 -0.87
CA PHE A 104 -11.48 4.43 -1.20
C PHE A 104 -10.26 4.35 -0.29
N GLY A 105 -10.46 4.30 1.02
CA GLY A 105 -9.40 4.31 2.02
C GLY A 105 -8.83 2.92 2.34
N MET A 106 -9.03 1.93 1.48
CA MET A 106 -8.51 0.59 1.70
C MET A 106 -7.02 0.53 1.34
N CYS A 107 -6.19 0.35 2.34
CA CYS A 107 -4.77 0.03 2.23
C CYS A 107 -4.48 -1.32 2.91
N ASP A 108 -3.25 -1.80 2.81
CA ASP A 108 -2.83 -3.09 3.37
C ASP A 108 -3.16 -3.20 4.87
N GLU A 109 -2.88 -2.14 5.62
CA GLU A 109 -3.07 -2.06 7.05
C GLU A 109 -4.56 -1.99 7.43
N SER A 110 -5.32 -1.15 6.71
CA SER A 110 -6.77 -1.05 6.92
C SER A 110 -7.47 -2.37 6.57
N PHE A 111 -7.05 -3.02 5.48
CA PHE A 111 -7.54 -4.34 5.10
C PHE A 111 -7.23 -5.37 6.19
N SER A 112 -5.98 -5.46 6.63
CA SER A 112 -5.55 -6.41 7.65
C SER A 112 -6.38 -6.29 8.93
N ILE A 113 -6.54 -5.08 9.48
CA ILE A 113 -7.35 -4.88 10.68
C ILE A 113 -8.81 -5.19 10.41
N ASN A 114 -9.41 -4.62 9.37
CA ASN A 114 -10.84 -4.78 9.08
C ASN A 114 -11.21 -6.24 8.75
N TYR A 115 -10.24 -7.04 8.30
CA TYR A 115 -10.44 -8.45 8.01
C TYR A 115 -10.26 -9.34 9.25
N THR A 116 -9.30 -9.04 10.13
CA THR A 116 -8.90 -9.92 11.23
C THR A 116 -9.42 -9.51 12.62
N ALA A 117 -9.82 -8.24 12.81
CA ALA A 117 -10.19 -7.74 14.13
C ALA A 117 -11.43 -8.45 14.69
N ASN A 118 -11.32 -8.87 15.95
CA ASN A 118 -12.45 -9.33 16.75
C ASN A 118 -13.17 -8.11 17.36
N ILE A 119 -14.23 -7.67 16.65
CA ILE A 119 -15.01 -6.50 17.05
C ILE A 119 -16.02 -6.92 18.12
N PRO A 120 -16.04 -6.31 19.32
CA PRO A 120 -17.02 -6.61 20.37
C PRO A 120 -18.47 -6.46 19.85
N GLU A 121 -19.38 -7.27 20.37
CA GLU A 121 -20.79 -7.28 19.92
C GLU A 121 -21.52 -5.96 20.19
N ASP A 122 -21.10 -5.22 21.21
CA ASP A 122 -21.66 -3.90 21.59
C ASP A 122 -21.12 -2.73 20.75
N VAL A 123 -20.21 -3.01 19.77
CA VAL A 123 -19.59 -2.03 18.89
C VAL A 123 -20.15 -2.16 17.47
N ASP A 124 -20.58 -1.06 16.88
CA ASP A 124 -21.02 -1.01 15.49
C ASP A 124 -19.82 -1.28 14.55
N LYS A 125 -19.87 -2.39 13.82
CA LYS A 125 -18.81 -2.84 12.91
C LYS A 125 -18.50 -1.81 11.81
N GLY A 126 -19.52 -1.16 11.27
CA GLY A 126 -19.35 -0.17 10.21
C GLY A 126 -18.64 1.10 10.69
N TRP A 127 -18.93 1.55 11.92
CA TRP A 127 -18.20 2.67 12.51
C TRP A 127 -16.80 2.28 12.97
N PHE A 128 -16.60 1.06 13.46
CA PHE A 128 -15.26 0.57 13.78
C PHE A 128 -14.34 0.60 12.55
N MET A 129 -14.75 -0.04 11.46
CA MET A 129 -13.98 -0.08 10.21
C MET A 129 -13.76 1.33 9.64
N PHE A 130 -14.78 2.18 9.72
CA PHE A 130 -14.66 3.59 9.29
C PHE A 130 -13.57 4.32 10.06
N PHE A 131 -13.53 4.19 11.40
CA PHE A 131 -12.52 4.85 12.20
C PHE A 131 -11.13 4.27 12.03
N VAL A 132 -10.99 2.95 11.84
CA VAL A 132 -9.70 2.34 11.47
C VAL A 132 -9.16 2.98 10.19
N THR A 133 -9.97 3.03 9.14
CA THR A 133 -9.57 3.60 7.85
C THR A 133 -9.26 5.10 7.97
N LEU A 134 -10.10 5.85 8.70
CA LEU A 134 -9.92 7.29 8.89
C LEU A 134 -8.63 7.62 9.66
N LEU A 135 -8.34 6.89 10.74
CA LEU A 135 -7.14 7.08 11.54
C LEU A 135 -5.88 6.78 10.72
N ASN A 136 -5.87 5.69 9.97
CA ASN A 136 -4.74 5.33 9.12
C ASN A 136 -4.48 6.39 8.05
N GLN A 137 -5.52 6.88 7.36
CA GLN A 137 -5.39 7.96 6.37
C GLN A 137 -4.89 9.25 7.02
N PHE A 138 -5.39 9.58 8.21
CA PHE A 138 -4.97 10.76 8.94
C PHE A 138 -3.51 10.69 9.38
N TYR A 139 -3.05 9.54 9.87
CA TYR A 139 -1.65 9.31 10.23
C TYR A 139 -0.73 9.50 9.03
N TRP A 140 -1.08 8.90 7.89
CA TRP A 140 -0.31 9.02 6.67
C TRP A 140 -0.25 10.47 6.17
N CYS A 141 -1.40 11.12 6.03
CA CYS A 141 -1.49 12.50 5.52
C CYS A 141 -0.70 13.50 6.39
N ILE A 142 -0.85 13.42 7.72
CA ILE A 142 -0.10 14.29 8.63
C ILE A 142 1.39 14.02 8.52
N SER A 143 1.80 12.76 8.54
CA SER A 143 3.21 12.40 8.50
C SER A 143 3.86 12.86 7.20
N ALA A 144 3.21 12.66 6.05
CA ALA A 144 3.69 13.12 4.76
C ALA A 144 3.81 14.66 4.70
N THR A 145 2.80 15.37 5.18
CA THR A 145 2.79 16.84 5.20
C THR A 145 3.88 17.39 6.11
N LEU A 146 3.99 16.86 7.34
CA LEU A 146 5.02 17.27 8.30
C LEU A 146 6.42 16.90 7.80
N GLY A 147 6.61 15.74 7.18
CA GLY A 147 7.87 15.35 6.57
C GLY A 147 8.34 16.34 5.53
N CYS A 148 7.45 16.79 4.65
CA CYS A 148 7.77 17.81 3.65
C CYS A 148 8.11 19.16 4.26
N LEU A 149 7.35 19.61 5.28
CA LEU A 149 7.64 20.85 6.00
C LEU A 149 8.99 20.78 6.72
N LEU A 150 9.31 19.68 7.38
CA LEU A 150 10.60 19.49 8.04
C LEU A 150 11.75 19.43 7.03
N GLY A 151 11.55 18.77 5.89
CA GLY A 151 12.50 18.74 4.78
C GLY A 151 12.85 20.13 4.27
N SER A 152 11.89 21.07 4.27
CA SER A 152 12.12 22.46 3.84
C SER A 152 12.89 23.31 4.86
N VAL A 153 12.83 22.97 6.16
CA VAL A 153 13.47 23.74 7.25
C VAL A 153 14.85 23.19 7.59
N LEU A 154 15.00 21.87 7.52
CA LEU A 154 16.22 21.19 7.93
C LEU A 154 16.99 20.77 6.67
N ASN A 155 18.21 21.30 6.49
CA ASN A 155 19.13 20.83 5.46
C ASN A 155 19.62 19.41 5.82
N PHE A 156 18.76 18.40 5.65
CA PHE A 156 19.17 17.03 5.81
C PHE A 156 20.13 16.62 4.68
N ASN A 157 21.08 15.78 5.03
CA ASN A 157 21.83 15.05 4.00
C ASN A 157 20.92 13.94 3.45
N THR A 158 20.26 14.24 2.37
CA THR A 158 19.21 13.43 1.76
C THR A 158 19.76 12.31 0.88
N LYS A 159 21.10 12.15 0.85
CA LYS A 159 21.75 10.99 0.21
C LYS A 159 21.29 9.69 0.85
N GLY A 160 20.25 9.11 0.32
CA GLY A 160 19.66 7.87 0.85
C GLY A 160 18.14 7.90 0.99
N VAL A 161 17.51 9.07 0.91
CA VAL A 161 16.03 9.14 0.93
C VAL A 161 15.45 8.43 -0.30
N SER A 162 16.09 8.51 -1.46
CA SER A 162 15.71 7.73 -2.65
C SER A 162 15.79 6.21 -2.41
N PHE A 163 16.64 5.77 -1.49
CA PHE A 163 16.74 4.36 -1.11
C PHE A 163 15.57 3.89 -0.21
N VAL A 164 14.84 4.82 0.42
CA VAL A 164 13.72 4.48 1.33
C VAL A 164 12.66 3.67 0.59
N MET A 165 12.35 4.03 -0.66
CA MET A 165 11.39 3.28 -1.48
C MET A 165 11.86 1.84 -1.72
N THR A 166 13.12 1.67 -2.11
CA THR A 166 13.71 0.34 -2.28
C THR A 166 13.69 -0.46 -0.99
N ALA A 167 14.09 0.17 0.13
CA ALA A 167 14.06 -0.46 1.45
C ALA A 167 12.64 -0.88 1.85
N MET A 168 11.64 -0.04 1.59
CA MET A 168 10.24 -0.34 1.86
C MET A 168 9.78 -1.58 1.09
N PHE A 169 10.06 -1.68 -0.19
CA PHE A 169 9.68 -2.86 -0.98
C PHE A 169 10.41 -4.13 -0.51
N VAL A 170 11.69 -4.00 -0.14
CA VAL A 170 12.44 -5.12 0.44
C VAL A 170 11.81 -5.58 1.77
N VAL A 171 11.41 -4.65 2.64
CA VAL A 171 10.76 -4.99 3.92
C VAL A 171 9.41 -5.66 3.69
N ILE A 172 8.57 -5.14 2.78
CA ILE A 172 7.29 -5.75 2.42
C ILE A 172 7.50 -7.18 1.87
N PHE A 173 8.48 -7.36 1.00
CA PHE A 173 8.83 -8.68 0.48
C PHE A 173 9.29 -9.63 1.58
N LEU A 174 10.17 -9.18 2.48
CA LEU A 174 10.65 -9.98 3.61
C LEU A 174 9.52 -10.34 4.58
N GLU A 175 8.61 -9.40 4.85
CA GLU A 175 7.45 -9.68 5.71
C GLU A 175 6.55 -10.76 5.10
N GLN A 176 6.30 -10.71 3.80
CA GLN A 176 5.55 -11.76 3.10
C GLN A 176 6.30 -13.08 3.12
N TRP A 177 7.61 -13.06 2.81
CA TRP A 177 8.46 -14.25 2.86
C TRP A 177 8.42 -14.94 4.21
N LEU A 178 8.50 -14.19 5.31
CA LEU A 178 8.46 -14.74 6.66
C LEU A 178 7.08 -15.28 7.08
N LYS A 179 6.00 -14.78 6.47
CA LYS A 179 4.62 -15.23 6.74
C LYS A 179 4.21 -16.46 5.92
N GLU A 180 4.83 -16.66 4.76
CA GLU A 180 4.52 -17.78 3.87
C GLU A 180 5.19 -19.06 4.35
N GLU A 181 4.44 -20.15 4.47
CA GLU A 181 4.99 -21.50 4.71
C GLU A 181 5.66 -22.06 3.45
N HIS A 182 5.17 -21.71 2.27
CA HIS A 182 5.66 -22.18 0.98
C HIS A 182 6.08 -21.01 0.09
N HIS A 183 7.38 -20.83 -0.08
CA HIS A 183 7.97 -19.70 -0.82
C HIS A 183 7.91 -19.86 -2.36
N ILE A 184 7.05 -20.73 -2.89
CA ILE A 184 6.95 -21.02 -4.33
C ILE A 184 6.55 -19.77 -5.10
N ALA A 185 5.54 -19.04 -4.62
CA ALA A 185 5.06 -17.83 -5.28
C ALA A 185 6.12 -16.73 -5.30
N SER A 186 6.80 -16.52 -4.18
CA SER A 186 7.88 -15.56 -4.03
C SER A 186 9.08 -15.89 -4.91
N LEU A 187 9.46 -17.19 -5.01
CA LEU A 187 10.52 -17.65 -5.90
C LEU A 187 10.17 -17.46 -7.38
N ILE A 188 8.93 -17.76 -7.79
CA ILE A 188 8.44 -17.50 -9.15
C ILE A 188 8.57 -16.00 -9.44
N GLY A 189 8.19 -15.14 -8.52
CA GLY A 189 8.29 -13.69 -8.65
C GLY A 189 9.74 -13.23 -8.89
N ILE A 190 10.68 -13.69 -8.07
CA ILE A 190 12.10 -13.35 -8.20
C ILE A 190 12.66 -13.83 -9.54
N VAL A 191 12.47 -15.11 -9.85
CA VAL A 191 13.03 -15.72 -11.08
C VAL A 191 12.46 -15.05 -12.33
N ALA A 192 11.14 -14.83 -12.39
CA ALA A 192 10.50 -14.13 -13.49
C ALA A 192 11.02 -12.69 -13.64
N SER A 193 11.21 -11.97 -12.52
CA SER A 193 11.73 -10.60 -12.54
C SER A 193 13.16 -10.54 -13.08
N VAL A 194 14.04 -11.43 -12.64
CA VAL A 194 15.42 -11.49 -13.11
C VAL A 194 15.48 -11.85 -14.60
N ILE A 195 14.73 -12.85 -15.03
CA ILE A 195 14.71 -13.27 -16.45
C ILE A 195 14.19 -12.13 -17.33
N CYS A 196 13.06 -11.51 -16.97
CA CYS A 196 12.51 -10.41 -17.75
C CYS A 196 13.41 -9.18 -17.74
N LEU A 197 14.12 -8.90 -16.64
CA LEU A 197 15.09 -7.80 -16.58
C LEU A 197 16.24 -8.02 -17.56
N ILE A 198 16.75 -9.26 -17.66
CA ILE A 198 17.82 -9.61 -18.61
C ILE A 198 17.35 -9.50 -20.06
N ILE A 199 16.12 -9.95 -20.36
CA ILE A 199 15.59 -9.99 -21.74
C ILE A 199 15.13 -8.62 -22.23
N PHE A 200 14.38 -7.87 -21.41
CA PHE A 200 13.71 -6.62 -21.80
C PHE A 200 14.44 -5.35 -21.32
N GLY A 201 15.47 -5.49 -20.51
CA GLY A 201 16.21 -4.36 -19.93
C GLY A 201 15.41 -3.58 -18.88
N SER A 202 16.10 -2.68 -18.17
CA SER A 202 15.56 -1.95 -17.00
C SER A 202 14.32 -1.07 -17.29
N ASN A 203 14.17 -0.57 -18.52
CA ASN A 203 13.09 0.36 -18.86
C ASN A 203 11.76 -0.33 -19.20
N SER A 204 11.78 -1.62 -19.58
CA SER A 204 10.58 -2.27 -20.13
C SER A 204 10.25 -3.63 -19.50
N PHE A 205 11.03 -4.12 -18.51
CA PHE A 205 10.85 -5.46 -17.95
C PHE A 205 9.59 -5.61 -17.10
N MET A 206 9.07 -4.54 -16.51
CA MET A 206 8.02 -4.58 -15.48
C MET A 206 6.72 -5.21 -16.01
N ILE A 207 6.22 -4.77 -17.18
CA ILE A 207 4.97 -5.29 -17.77
C ILE A 207 5.09 -6.78 -18.13
N PRO A 208 6.13 -7.21 -18.90
CA PRO A 208 6.35 -8.63 -19.17
C PRO A 208 6.47 -9.48 -17.91
N THR A 209 7.21 -9.01 -16.90
CA THR A 209 7.35 -9.70 -15.62
C THR A 209 6.01 -9.99 -14.98
N MET A 210 5.14 -8.98 -14.87
CA MET A 210 3.84 -9.15 -14.24
C MET A 210 2.94 -10.11 -15.02
N ALA A 211 2.97 -10.06 -16.37
CA ALA A 211 2.25 -11.00 -17.20
C ALA A 211 2.75 -12.44 -16.98
N VAL A 212 4.06 -12.65 -16.96
CA VAL A 212 4.66 -13.98 -16.71
C VAL A 212 4.29 -14.49 -15.32
N ILE A 213 4.39 -13.65 -14.27
CA ILE A 213 4.02 -14.02 -12.91
C ILE A 213 2.54 -14.39 -12.84
N ALA A 214 1.65 -13.56 -13.38
CA ALA A 214 0.21 -13.80 -13.36
C ALA A 214 -0.15 -15.12 -14.08
N ILE A 215 0.41 -15.37 -15.26
CA ILE A 215 0.18 -16.61 -16.02
C ILE A 215 0.72 -17.82 -15.24
N THR A 216 1.96 -17.74 -14.75
CA THR A 216 2.62 -18.85 -14.06
C THR A 216 1.89 -19.21 -12.77
N LEU A 217 1.51 -18.23 -11.96
CA LEU A 217 0.75 -18.45 -10.72
C LEU A 217 -0.65 -19.01 -11.00
N THR A 218 -1.33 -18.51 -12.04
CA THR A 218 -2.66 -19.01 -12.42
C THR A 218 -2.60 -20.48 -12.87
N LEU A 219 -1.61 -20.84 -13.66
CA LEU A 219 -1.39 -22.22 -14.09
C LEU A 219 -0.96 -23.14 -12.93
N SER A 220 -0.19 -22.61 -11.99
CA SER A 220 0.29 -23.35 -10.81
C SER A 220 -0.72 -23.41 -9.67
N LYS A 221 -1.83 -22.66 -9.75
CA LYS A 221 -2.83 -22.55 -8.69
C LYS A 221 -3.32 -23.90 -8.20
N ARG A 222 -3.72 -24.80 -9.11
CA ARG A 222 -4.21 -26.15 -8.78
C ARG A 222 -3.18 -26.99 -8.02
N ARG A 223 -1.89 -26.79 -8.33
CA ARG A 223 -0.80 -27.51 -7.68
C ARG A 223 -0.48 -26.94 -6.31
N MET A 224 -0.63 -25.64 -6.13
CA MET A 224 -0.44 -24.99 -4.82
C MET A 224 -1.59 -25.32 -3.86
N GLU A 225 -2.84 -25.28 -4.34
CA GLU A 225 -4.02 -25.67 -3.54
C GLU A 225 -3.96 -27.16 -3.08
N SER A 226 -3.39 -28.05 -3.91
CA SER A 226 -3.21 -29.46 -3.51
C SER A 226 -2.15 -29.64 -2.41
N LEU A 227 -1.20 -28.74 -2.27
CA LEU A 227 -0.19 -28.76 -1.19
C LEU A 227 -0.74 -28.21 0.14
N GLU A 228 -1.71 -27.29 0.08
CA GLU A 228 -2.38 -26.77 1.27
C GLU A 228 -3.42 -27.74 1.85
N VAL A 229 -4.06 -28.56 1.01
CA VAL A 229 -5.09 -29.54 1.43
C VAL A 229 -4.49 -30.83 2.03
N GLN A 230 -3.19 -31.09 1.86
CA GLN A 230 -2.50 -32.26 2.42
C GLN A 230 -2.04 -32.08 3.87
N LYS A 231 -2.40 -31.00 4.53
CA LYS A 231 -2.23 -30.73 5.97
C LYS A 231 -3.57 -30.62 6.67
#